data_3efa3727262cb895833b4a418916740b
#
_entry.id   3efa3727262cb895833b4a418916740b
#
_cell.length_a   1.000
_cell.length_b   1.000
_cell.length_c   1.000
_cell.angle_alpha   90.00
_cell.angle_beta   90.00
_cell.angle_gamma   90.00
#
_symmetry.space_group_name_H-M   'P 1'
#
loop_
_entity.id
_entity.type
_entity.pdbx_description
1 polymer ?
#
loop_
_entity_poly.entity_id
_entity_poly.type
_entity_poly.pdbx_seq_one_letter_code
_entity_poly.pdbx_strand_id
1 'polypeptide(L)'
;MSADFAPYWQQTLDDLARYPARPELELLPLRCTDFATLYSVRLSSLGPYRLFGYLSIPTGTGPFPAIYYAPKYQSVLEIIPQGTANLQRSAYVTFALAGRGQRNADTPYAAMFPGLFTEGIDHATSYIFRGIAADAVRGFEFLLARPEVDSARVVVVGNDMALITAALHPAATYVVTTPALFYNTVELAPKTQAYPLEELNDYLRAYPERLEAVRATLAYYDLRAFAPRLTATTLLIAGAAGPLLNRQALTPLVAALPGRVTVYDSEQSSYKDGLYIERWVAAQCGIPEVQRILPAHWQ
;
A
#
# COMPACT_ATOMS: atom_id res chain seq x y z
N MET A 1 -3.61 -22.62 -3.11
CA MET A 1 -4.23 -21.48 -3.81
C MET A 1 -5.68 -21.85 -4.05
N SER A 2 -6.65 -20.99 -3.69
CA SER A 2 -8.06 -21.24 -4.02
C SER A 2 -8.22 -21.29 -5.53
N ALA A 3 -8.97 -22.26 -6.06
CA ALA A 3 -9.25 -22.37 -7.50
C ALA A 3 -9.93 -21.11 -8.06
N ASP A 4 -10.63 -20.37 -7.21
CA ASP A 4 -11.41 -19.19 -7.55
C ASP A 4 -10.67 -17.86 -7.31
N PHE A 5 -9.38 -17.90 -6.97
CA PHE A 5 -8.59 -16.67 -6.70
C PHE A 5 -8.60 -15.69 -7.88
N ALA A 6 -8.35 -16.16 -9.09
CA ALA A 6 -8.32 -15.29 -10.27
C ALA A 6 -9.70 -14.74 -10.62
N PRO A 7 -10.76 -15.57 -10.70
CA PRO A 7 -12.14 -15.07 -10.89
C PRO A 7 -12.57 -14.06 -9.84
N TYR A 8 -12.27 -14.26 -8.55
CA TYR A 8 -12.62 -13.34 -7.46
C TYR A 8 -12.04 -11.94 -7.68
N TRP A 9 -10.74 -11.85 -7.97
CA TRP A 9 -10.10 -10.56 -8.19
C TRP A 9 -10.52 -9.93 -9.52
N GLN A 10 -10.71 -10.72 -10.58
CA GLN A 10 -11.24 -10.20 -11.83
C GLN A 10 -12.64 -9.59 -11.62
N GLN A 11 -13.54 -10.28 -10.92
CA GLN A 11 -14.86 -9.75 -10.59
C GLN A 11 -14.76 -8.46 -9.76
N THR A 12 -13.80 -8.38 -8.84
CA THR A 12 -13.59 -7.16 -8.04
C THR A 12 -13.18 -5.97 -8.91
N LEU A 13 -12.29 -6.19 -9.89
CA LEU A 13 -11.88 -5.15 -10.84
C LEU A 13 -13.01 -4.77 -11.81
N ASP A 14 -13.78 -5.75 -12.28
CA ASP A 14 -14.95 -5.50 -13.12
C ASP A 14 -16.02 -4.68 -12.39
N ASP A 15 -16.24 -5.01 -11.12
CA ASP A 15 -17.15 -4.21 -10.27
C ASP A 15 -16.62 -2.79 -10.05
N LEU A 16 -15.31 -2.62 -9.81
CA LEU A 16 -14.69 -1.31 -9.69
C LEU A 16 -14.84 -0.48 -10.99
N ALA A 17 -14.67 -1.09 -12.14
CA ALA A 17 -14.75 -0.42 -13.43
C ALA A 17 -16.14 0.18 -13.71
N ARG A 18 -17.20 -0.33 -13.06
CA ARG A 18 -18.58 0.24 -13.17
C ARG A 18 -18.71 1.59 -12.46
N TYR A 19 -17.77 1.95 -11.60
CA TYR A 19 -17.77 3.23 -10.89
C TYR A 19 -16.68 4.14 -11.45
N PRO A 20 -17.02 5.18 -12.25
CA PRO A 20 -16.04 6.15 -12.74
C PRO A 20 -15.32 6.85 -11.58
N ALA A 21 -14.03 7.09 -11.70
CA ALA A 21 -13.20 7.68 -10.65
C ALA A 21 -13.64 9.08 -10.19
N ARG A 22 -14.20 9.89 -11.10
CA ARG A 22 -14.69 11.26 -10.86
C ARG A 22 -13.73 12.06 -10.00
N PRO A 23 -12.50 12.31 -10.48
CA PRO A 23 -11.48 13.00 -9.70
C PRO A 23 -11.88 14.46 -9.48
N GLU A 24 -11.79 14.90 -8.25
CA GLU A 24 -11.90 16.31 -7.83
C GLU A 24 -10.58 16.70 -7.17
N LEU A 25 -9.98 17.79 -7.65
CA LEU A 25 -8.71 18.31 -7.14
C LEU A 25 -8.92 19.72 -6.60
N GLU A 26 -8.45 19.96 -5.39
CA GLU A 26 -8.46 21.25 -4.75
C GLU A 26 -7.04 21.65 -4.38
N LEU A 27 -6.57 22.78 -4.88
CA LEU A 27 -5.25 23.33 -4.55
C LEU A 27 -5.18 23.66 -3.05
N LEU A 28 -4.09 23.29 -2.41
CA LEU A 28 -3.79 23.62 -1.01
C LEU A 28 -2.65 24.65 -0.95
N PRO A 29 -2.92 25.97 -1.07
CA PRO A 29 -1.90 27.00 -1.22
C PRO A 29 -0.89 27.03 -0.09
N LEU A 30 -1.34 26.81 1.16
CA LEU A 30 -0.48 26.80 2.35
C LEU A 30 0.54 25.65 2.37
N ARG A 31 0.40 24.69 1.45
CA ARG A 31 1.25 23.50 1.34
C ARG A 31 2.04 23.46 0.04
N CYS A 32 1.86 24.49 -0.80
CA CYS A 32 2.69 24.68 -1.97
C CYS A 32 4.04 25.29 -1.59
N THR A 33 5.05 24.98 -2.38
CA THR A 33 6.40 25.51 -2.26
C THR A 33 6.82 26.04 -3.63
N ASP A 34 8.00 26.66 -3.73
CA ASP A 34 8.61 27.08 -4.99
C ASP A 34 8.94 25.89 -5.92
N PHE A 35 9.10 24.70 -5.37
CA PHE A 35 9.48 23.49 -6.11
C PHE A 35 8.35 22.47 -6.30
N ALA A 36 7.17 22.62 -5.65
CA ALA A 36 6.05 21.68 -5.80
C ALA A 36 4.69 22.30 -5.41
N THR A 37 3.64 21.91 -6.12
CA THR A 37 2.25 22.20 -5.77
C THR A 37 1.61 21.02 -5.07
N LEU A 38 0.68 21.27 -4.15
CA LEU A 38 -0.08 20.23 -3.44
C LEU A 38 -1.58 20.40 -3.63
N TYR A 39 -2.25 19.28 -3.88
CA TYR A 39 -3.69 19.19 -4.02
C TYR A 39 -4.27 18.19 -3.02
N SER A 40 -5.45 18.47 -2.46
CA SER A 40 -6.35 17.42 -1.99
C SER A 40 -7.03 16.79 -3.20
N VAL A 41 -7.29 15.49 -3.11
CA VAL A 41 -7.92 14.72 -4.18
C VAL A 41 -9.06 13.90 -3.61
N ARG A 42 -10.22 13.93 -4.29
CA ARG A 42 -11.32 13.01 -4.02
C ARG A 42 -11.58 12.13 -5.23
N LEU A 43 -11.79 10.84 -5.00
CA LEU A 43 -12.06 9.85 -6.04
C LEU A 43 -13.27 9.01 -5.66
N SER A 44 -14.05 8.58 -6.65
CA SER A 44 -15.07 7.54 -6.43
C SER A 44 -14.47 6.15 -6.64
N SER A 45 -14.84 5.22 -5.78
CA SER A 45 -14.40 3.83 -5.82
C SER A 45 -15.58 2.87 -5.71
N LEU A 46 -15.29 1.60 -5.47
CA LEU A 46 -16.27 0.53 -5.37
C LEU A 46 -17.38 0.84 -4.34
N GLY A 47 -18.63 0.72 -4.75
CA GLY A 47 -19.80 0.82 -3.89
C GLY A 47 -20.33 2.20 -3.54
N PRO A 48 -20.31 3.16 -4.36
CA PRO A 48 -19.63 4.40 -4.73
C PRO A 48 -18.96 5.13 -3.55
N TYR A 49 -18.03 4.48 -2.89
CA TYR A 49 -17.28 5.08 -1.79
C TYR A 49 -16.41 6.25 -2.26
N ARG A 50 -16.38 7.35 -1.50
CA ARG A 50 -15.51 8.50 -1.78
C ARG A 50 -14.21 8.35 -1.02
N LEU A 51 -13.10 8.42 -1.75
CA LEU A 51 -11.75 8.37 -1.24
C LEU A 51 -11.18 9.76 -1.12
N PHE A 52 -10.22 9.90 -0.22
CA PHE A 52 -9.46 11.13 -0.03
C PHE A 52 -7.96 10.87 -0.18
N GLY A 53 -7.24 11.82 -0.76
CA GLY A 53 -5.79 11.72 -0.90
C GLY A 53 -5.10 13.07 -1.04
N TYR A 54 -3.76 13.02 -1.01
CA TYR A 54 -2.90 14.18 -1.32
C TYR A 54 -2.04 13.89 -2.53
N LEU A 55 -2.04 14.82 -3.49
CA LEU A 55 -1.23 14.79 -4.70
C LEU A 55 -0.23 15.95 -4.67
N SER A 56 1.06 15.64 -4.71
CA SER A 56 2.12 16.64 -4.90
C SER A 56 2.73 16.51 -6.29
N ILE A 57 2.81 17.63 -7.01
CA ILE A 57 3.38 17.69 -8.37
C ILE A 57 4.58 18.63 -8.35
N PRO A 58 5.78 18.19 -8.79
CA PRO A 58 6.93 19.07 -8.92
C PRO A 58 6.67 20.25 -9.85
N THR A 59 7.31 21.40 -9.59
CA THR A 59 7.40 22.48 -10.57
C THR A 59 8.43 22.13 -11.64
N GLY A 60 8.20 22.61 -12.89
CA GLY A 60 9.11 22.38 -14.01
C GLY A 60 8.52 21.53 -15.11
N THR A 61 9.38 21.08 -16.02
CA THR A 61 8.96 20.33 -17.21
C THR A 61 9.06 18.83 -16.95
N GLY A 62 7.88 18.18 -16.83
CA GLY A 62 7.77 16.71 -16.70
C GLY A 62 7.98 15.98 -18.05
N PRO A 63 7.61 14.68 -18.13
CA PRO A 63 7.03 13.90 -17.04
C PRO A 63 8.06 13.47 -15.98
N PHE A 64 7.59 13.35 -14.74
CA PHE A 64 8.40 12.99 -13.57
C PHE A 64 8.17 11.53 -13.17
N PRO A 65 9.16 10.85 -12.56
CA PRO A 65 8.88 9.59 -11.87
C PRO A 65 7.85 9.83 -10.76
N ALA A 66 7.13 8.76 -10.40
CA ALA A 66 6.04 8.90 -9.44
C ALA A 66 6.13 7.88 -8.30
N ILE A 67 5.65 8.28 -7.12
CA ILE A 67 5.50 7.43 -5.95
C ILE A 67 4.03 7.40 -5.55
N TYR A 68 3.46 6.21 -5.52
CA TYR A 68 2.13 5.93 -4.99
C TYR A 68 2.25 5.30 -3.60
N TYR A 69 1.76 5.99 -2.59
CA TYR A 69 1.63 5.47 -1.24
C TYR A 69 0.27 4.77 -1.10
N ALA A 70 0.29 3.44 -1.19
CA ALA A 70 -0.90 2.62 -1.03
C ALA A 70 -1.45 2.71 0.40
N PRO A 71 -2.79 2.58 0.60
CA PRO A 71 -3.39 2.62 1.93
C PRO A 71 -2.76 1.62 2.88
N LYS A 72 -2.41 2.07 4.10
CA LYS A 72 -1.91 1.23 5.18
C LYS A 72 -3.05 0.89 6.14
N TYR A 73 -2.96 -0.28 6.76
CA TYR A 73 -3.94 -0.69 7.76
C TYR A 73 -3.95 0.27 8.97
N GLN A 74 -5.13 0.69 9.37
CA GLN A 74 -5.39 1.60 10.52
C GLN A 74 -4.49 2.83 10.64
N SER A 75 -3.70 3.12 9.64
CA SER A 75 -2.83 4.29 9.65
C SER A 75 -3.63 5.54 9.30
N VAL A 76 -3.10 6.67 9.67
CA VAL A 76 -3.46 7.92 9.03
C VAL A 76 -2.93 7.92 7.61
N LEU A 77 -3.57 8.69 6.73
CA LEU A 77 -3.04 8.96 5.41
C LEU A 77 -1.57 9.34 5.49
N GLU A 78 -0.73 8.71 4.67
CA GLU A 78 0.68 9.09 4.55
C GLU A 78 0.74 10.57 4.18
N ILE A 79 1.20 11.38 5.12
CA ILE A 79 1.37 12.80 4.86
C ILE A 79 2.59 12.92 3.96
N ILE A 80 2.38 13.38 2.74
CA ILE A 80 3.49 13.79 1.88
C ILE A 80 4.24 14.85 2.68
N PRO A 81 5.49 14.59 3.09
CA PRO A 81 6.20 15.46 3.98
C PRO A 81 6.25 16.87 3.41
N GLN A 82 5.88 17.82 4.23
CA GLN A 82 5.70 19.22 3.84
C GLN A 82 6.86 20.05 4.35
N GLY A 83 7.16 21.07 3.59
CA GLY A 83 8.20 22.04 3.91
C GLY A 83 9.45 21.90 3.04
N THR A 84 10.34 22.85 3.20
CA THR A 84 11.55 23.01 2.42
C THR A 84 12.54 21.85 2.57
N ALA A 85 12.46 21.11 3.68
CA ALA A 85 13.32 19.97 3.95
C ALA A 85 12.96 18.72 3.10
N ASN A 86 11.80 18.68 2.46
CA ASN A 86 11.40 17.52 1.67
C ASN A 86 11.65 17.70 0.17
N LEU A 87 12.90 17.50 -0.20
CA LEU A 87 13.33 17.54 -1.59
C LEU A 87 12.74 16.40 -2.45
N GLN A 88 12.16 15.36 -1.86
CA GLN A 88 11.47 14.31 -2.60
C GLN A 88 10.31 14.88 -3.44
N ARG A 89 9.63 15.93 -2.93
CA ARG A 89 8.55 16.61 -3.65
C ARG A 89 9.03 17.37 -4.89
N SER A 90 10.32 17.67 -5.03
CA SER A 90 10.90 18.32 -6.23
C SER A 90 11.22 17.31 -7.33
N ALA A 91 11.36 16.03 -7.01
CA ALA A 91 11.84 15.00 -7.94
C ALA A 91 10.74 14.03 -8.40
N TYR A 92 9.67 13.89 -7.64
CA TYR A 92 8.61 12.90 -7.89
C TYR A 92 7.21 13.51 -7.85
N VAL A 93 6.35 13.09 -8.74
CA VAL A 93 4.91 13.18 -8.47
C VAL A 93 4.61 12.19 -7.35
N THR A 94 4.00 12.65 -6.25
CA THR A 94 3.66 11.77 -5.14
C THR A 94 2.16 11.78 -4.91
N PHE A 95 1.57 10.60 -4.75
CA PHE A 95 0.16 10.47 -4.40
C PHE A 95 -0.01 9.53 -3.22
N ALA A 96 -0.62 10.03 -2.15
CA ALA A 96 -0.96 9.26 -0.96
C ALA A 96 -2.47 9.14 -0.85
N LEU A 97 -2.99 7.92 -0.74
CA LEU A 97 -4.42 7.63 -0.69
C LEU A 97 -4.83 7.12 0.69
N ALA A 98 -5.89 7.72 1.26
CA ALA A 98 -6.65 7.14 2.35
C ALA A 98 -7.72 6.22 1.76
N GLY A 99 -7.56 4.92 1.97
CA GLY A 99 -8.59 3.93 1.69
C GLY A 99 -9.73 4.00 2.71
N ARG A 100 -10.83 3.30 2.42
CA ARG A 100 -11.93 3.15 3.38
C ARG A 100 -11.43 2.57 4.71
N GLY A 101 -11.96 3.03 5.81
CA GLY A 101 -11.55 2.62 7.15
C GLY A 101 -10.34 3.36 7.70
N GLN A 102 -9.63 4.19 6.93
CA GLN A 102 -8.58 5.03 7.47
C GLN A 102 -9.14 6.29 8.14
N ARG A 103 -8.44 6.76 9.20
CA ARG A 103 -8.88 7.89 10.02
C ARG A 103 -9.13 9.18 9.22
N ASN A 104 -8.32 9.43 8.19
CA ASN A 104 -8.38 10.62 7.35
C ASN A 104 -9.16 10.39 6.05
N ALA A 105 -9.89 9.27 5.93
CA ALA A 105 -10.79 9.06 4.81
C ALA A 105 -11.87 10.16 4.76
N ASP A 106 -12.39 10.43 3.57
CA ASP A 106 -13.40 11.47 3.35
C ASP A 106 -14.67 11.23 4.19
N THR A 107 -15.08 9.96 4.33
CA THR A 107 -16.18 9.56 5.20
C THR A 107 -15.64 8.98 6.49
N PRO A 108 -16.00 9.54 7.67
CA PRO A 108 -15.65 8.95 8.95
C PRO A 108 -16.09 7.50 9.03
N TYR A 109 -15.23 6.67 9.56
CA TYR A 109 -15.46 5.25 9.69
C TYR A 109 -15.02 4.76 11.08
N ALA A 110 -15.87 4.00 11.74
CA ALA A 110 -15.57 3.34 13.01
C ALA A 110 -15.82 1.83 12.83
N ALA A 111 -14.76 1.04 12.87
CA ALA A 111 -14.86 -0.40 12.85
C ALA A 111 -15.54 -0.93 14.12
N MET A 112 -16.37 -1.97 13.96
CA MET A 112 -16.89 -2.72 15.08
C MET A 112 -15.77 -3.51 15.77
N PHE A 113 -15.95 -3.81 17.07
CA PHE A 113 -15.02 -4.71 17.76
C PHE A 113 -14.97 -6.09 17.05
N PRO A 114 -13.81 -6.71 16.92
CA PRO A 114 -12.50 -6.34 17.46
C PRO A 114 -11.73 -5.29 16.64
N GLY A 115 -12.11 -5.03 15.37
CA GLY A 115 -11.49 -3.99 14.58
C GLY A 115 -11.69 -4.15 13.08
N LEU A 116 -11.10 -3.23 12.30
CA LEU A 116 -11.24 -3.17 10.85
C LEU A 116 -10.78 -4.45 10.14
N PHE A 117 -9.75 -5.12 10.69
CA PHE A 117 -9.18 -6.32 10.08
C PHE A 117 -10.19 -7.47 10.00
N THR A 118 -11.15 -7.51 10.89
CA THR A 118 -12.14 -8.59 10.96
C THR A 118 -13.52 -8.22 10.41
N GLU A 119 -13.67 -6.99 9.88
CA GLU A 119 -14.97 -6.56 9.38
C GLU A 119 -15.39 -7.30 8.13
N GLY A 120 -16.47 -8.10 8.24
CA GLY A 120 -16.99 -8.95 7.18
C GLY A 120 -16.08 -10.12 6.80
N ILE A 121 -15.13 -10.50 7.68
CA ILE A 121 -14.09 -11.52 7.40
C ILE A 121 -14.66 -12.94 7.19
N ASP A 122 -15.87 -13.22 7.66
CA ASP A 122 -16.57 -14.50 7.47
C ASP A 122 -17.11 -14.70 6.05
N HIS A 123 -17.07 -13.66 5.21
CA HIS A 123 -17.47 -13.74 3.81
C HIS A 123 -16.55 -12.96 2.88
N ALA A 124 -15.92 -13.61 1.91
CA ALA A 124 -14.96 -12.99 1.00
C ALA A 124 -15.52 -11.78 0.24
N THR A 125 -16.82 -11.79 -0.15
CA THR A 125 -17.45 -10.70 -0.91
C THR A 125 -17.80 -9.48 -0.06
N SER A 126 -18.05 -9.65 1.25
CA SER A 126 -18.35 -8.57 2.20
C SER A 126 -17.13 -8.11 2.98
N TYR A 127 -16.01 -8.82 2.90
CA TYR A 127 -14.80 -8.48 3.62
C TYR A 127 -14.30 -7.08 3.22
N ILE A 128 -14.10 -6.22 4.22
CA ILE A 128 -13.74 -4.81 4.01
C ILE A 128 -12.51 -4.65 3.11
N PHE A 129 -11.54 -5.58 3.19
CA PHE A 129 -10.33 -5.51 2.38
C PHE A 129 -10.54 -5.76 0.89
N ARG A 130 -11.66 -6.32 0.47
CA ARG A 130 -12.04 -6.30 -0.95
C ARG A 130 -12.18 -4.87 -1.45
N GLY A 131 -12.87 -4.06 -0.66
CA GLY A 131 -13.03 -2.63 -0.96
C GLY A 131 -11.72 -1.85 -0.84
N ILE A 132 -10.90 -2.12 0.20
CA ILE A 132 -9.60 -1.45 0.39
C ILE A 132 -8.63 -1.75 -0.78
N ALA A 133 -8.61 -2.98 -1.27
CA ALA A 133 -7.80 -3.34 -2.44
C ALA A 133 -8.30 -2.64 -3.72
N ALA A 134 -9.63 -2.58 -3.93
CA ALA A 134 -10.23 -1.82 -5.02
C ALA A 134 -9.90 -0.32 -4.92
N ASP A 135 -9.93 0.26 -3.72
CA ASP A 135 -9.56 1.65 -3.47
C ASP A 135 -8.09 1.90 -3.83
N ALA A 136 -7.21 0.98 -3.44
CA ALA A 136 -5.78 1.07 -3.74
C ALA A 136 -5.51 1.01 -5.26
N VAL A 137 -6.19 0.12 -5.99
CA VAL A 137 -6.12 0.07 -7.45
C VAL A 137 -6.66 1.37 -8.06
N ARG A 138 -7.79 1.88 -7.59
CA ARG A 138 -8.39 3.14 -8.07
C ARG A 138 -7.43 4.32 -7.91
N GLY A 139 -6.77 4.43 -6.77
CA GLY A 139 -5.78 5.48 -6.54
C GLY A 139 -4.57 5.35 -7.46
N PHE A 140 -4.13 4.14 -7.73
CA PHE A 140 -3.03 3.88 -8.64
C PHE A 140 -3.39 4.23 -10.09
N GLU A 141 -4.58 3.82 -10.57
CA GLU A 141 -5.12 4.21 -11.89
C GLU A 141 -5.19 5.74 -12.05
N PHE A 142 -5.66 6.45 -11.03
CA PHE A 142 -5.70 7.91 -11.04
C PHE A 142 -4.30 8.52 -11.21
N LEU A 143 -3.30 8.02 -10.49
CA LEU A 143 -1.93 8.52 -10.60
C LEU A 143 -1.36 8.26 -12.00
N LEU A 144 -1.55 7.06 -12.55
CA LEU A 144 -1.06 6.71 -13.90
C LEU A 144 -1.69 7.54 -15.01
N ALA A 145 -2.93 8.00 -14.82
CA ALA A 145 -3.63 8.83 -15.77
C ALA A 145 -3.14 10.31 -15.76
N ARG A 146 -2.24 10.69 -14.87
CA ARG A 146 -1.74 12.07 -14.79
C ARG A 146 -0.71 12.34 -15.89
N PRO A 147 -0.84 13.45 -16.63
CA PRO A 147 0.11 13.80 -17.69
C PRO A 147 1.51 14.16 -17.16
N GLU A 148 1.61 14.52 -15.87
CA GLU A 148 2.89 14.83 -15.23
C GLU A 148 3.69 13.58 -14.85
N VAL A 149 3.10 12.38 -14.96
CA VAL A 149 3.70 11.11 -14.53
C VAL A 149 4.42 10.40 -15.68
N ASP A 150 5.65 10.03 -15.45
CA ASP A 150 6.38 9.07 -16.28
C ASP A 150 5.95 7.64 -15.88
N SER A 151 5.09 7.05 -16.67
CA SER A 151 4.54 5.71 -16.41
C SER A 151 5.58 4.58 -16.44
N ALA A 152 6.76 4.81 -16.99
CA ALA A 152 7.88 3.86 -16.96
C ALA A 152 8.64 3.88 -15.62
N ARG A 153 8.44 4.89 -14.78
CA ARG A 153 9.14 5.08 -13.51
C ARG A 153 8.16 5.32 -12.35
N VAL A 154 7.30 4.34 -12.11
CA VAL A 154 6.29 4.43 -11.04
C VAL A 154 6.60 3.41 -9.94
N VAL A 155 6.67 3.90 -8.72
CA VAL A 155 6.93 3.10 -7.50
C VAL A 155 5.67 3.02 -6.67
N VAL A 156 5.23 1.81 -6.34
CA VAL A 156 4.15 1.57 -5.36
C VAL A 156 4.79 1.26 -4.02
N VAL A 157 4.46 2.05 -2.99
CA VAL A 157 5.05 1.92 -1.64
C VAL A 157 3.96 1.64 -0.62
N GLY A 158 4.19 0.68 0.27
CA GLY A 158 3.28 0.37 1.38
C GLY A 158 3.56 -0.97 2.04
N ASN A 159 2.54 -1.47 2.74
CA ASN A 159 2.55 -2.82 3.30
C ASN A 159 2.00 -3.81 2.26
N ASP A 160 1.20 -4.76 2.71
CA ASP A 160 0.55 -5.77 1.86
C ASP A 160 -0.19 -5.16 0.65
N MET A 161 -0.84 -3.99 0.85
CA MET A 161 -1.58 -3.32 -0.21
C MET A 161 -0.69 -2.85 -1.36
N ALA A 162 0.59 -2.56 -1.15
CA ALA A 162 1.49 -2.23 -2.25
C ALA A 162 1.72 -3.43 -3.17
N LEU A 163 1.97 -4.61 -2.61
CA LEU A 163 2.12 -5.85 -3.37
C LEU A 163 0.82 -6.24 -4.07
N ILE A 164 -0.31 -6.20 -3.36
CA ILE A 164 -1.63 -6.53 -3.90
C ILE A 164 -1.99 -5.60 -5.05
N THR A 165 -1.82 -4.28 -4.88
CA THR A 165 -2.09 -3.29 -5.94
C THR A 165 -1.27 -3.57 -7.19
N ALA A 166 0.03 -3.78 -7.03
CA ALA A 166 0.93 -4.02 -8.15
C ALA A 166 0.68 -5.37 -8.84
N ALA A 167 0.25 -6.40 -8.11
CA ALA A 167 -0.12 -7.68 -8.67
C ALA A 167 -1.47 -7.65 -9.41
N LEU A 168 -2.39 -6.75 -9.01
CA LEU A 168 -3.68 -6.54 -9.67
C LEU A 168 -3.58 -5.56 -10.85
N HIS A 169 -2.56 -4.70 -10.87
CA HIS A 169 -2.38 -3.71 -11.94
C HIS A 169 -0.94 -3.75 -12.49
N PRO A 170 -0.72 -4.33 -13.69
CA PRO A 170 0.61 -4.68 -14.20
C PRO A 170 1.49 -3.48 -14.61
N ALA A 171 0.97 -2.26 -14.57
CA ALA A 171 1.74 -1.06 -14.90
C ALA A 171 2.68 -0.60 -13.76
N ALA A 172 2.67 -1.24 -12.59
CA ALA A 172 3.64 -0.98 -11.55
C ALA A 172 5.04 -1.40 -12.00
N THR A 173 5.99 -0.45 -12.05
CA THR A 173 7.37 -0.73 -12.46
C THR A 173 8.21 -1.20 -11.28
N TYR A 174 8.01 -0.55 -10.13
CA TYR A 174 8.74 -0.81 -8.89
C TYR A 174 7.79 -0.94 -7.71
N VAL A 175 8.12 -1.81 -6.77
CA VAL A 175 7.32 -2.02 -5.55
C VAL A 175 8.23 -2.01 -4.34
N VAL A 176 7.83 -1.27 -3.31
CA VAL A 176 8.37 -1.39 -1.96
C VAL A 176 7.27 -1.93 -1.07
N THR A 177 7.45 -3.11 -0.52
CA THR A 177 6.43 -3.79 0.29
C THR A 177 6.99 -4.29 1.62
N THR A 178 6.19 -4.11 2.67
CA THR A 178 6.44 -4.67 4.00
C THR A 178 5.29 -5.63 4.32
N PRO A 179 5.46 -6.96 4.16
CA PRO A 179 4.45 -7.92 4.57
C PRO A 179 4.08 -7.76 6.04
N ALA A 180 2.80 -7.70 6.35
CA ALA A 180 2.31 -7.44 7.71
C ALA A 180 1.06 -8.25 8.08
N LEU A 181 0.05 -8.30 7.19
CA LEU A 181 -1.27 -8.85 7.48
C LEU A 181 -1.56 -10.15 6.76
N PHE A 182 -1.25 -10.20 5.47
CA PHE A 182 -1.77 -11.20 4.56
C PHE A 182 -0.75 -12.27 4.14
N TYR A 183 0.19 -12.55 5.01
CA TYR A 183 1.11 -13.66 4.82
C TYR A 183 0.91 -14.72 5.91
N ASN A 184 0.36 -15.87 5.50
CA ASN A 184 0.13 -17.00 6.40
C ASN A 184 -0.62 -16.62 7.69
N THR A 185 -1.59 -15.74 7.58
CA THR A 185 -2.22 -14.99 8.66
C THR A 185 -2.83 -15.88 9.74
N VAL A 186 -3.62 -16.89 9.32
CA VAL A 186 -4.35 -17.78 10.26
C VAL A 186 -3.38 -18.59 11.13
N GLU A 187 -2.23 -18.97 10.59
CA GLU A 187 -1.19 -19.72 11.29
C GLU A 187 -0.27 -18.84 12.14
N LEU A 188 -0.16 -17.54 11.80
CA LEU A 188 0.69 -16.60 12.53
C LEU A 188 -0.04 -15.89 13.66
N ALA A 189 -1.31 -15.55 13.50
CA ALA A 189 -2.07 -14.82 14.50
C ALA A 189 -2.02 -15.47 15.91
N PRO A 190 -2.17 -16.79 16.07
CA PRO A 190 -2.08 -17.40 17.41
C PRO A 190 -0.70 -17.31 18.07
N LYS A 191 0.34 -16.91 17.33
CA LYS A 191 1.72 -16.84 17.84
C LYS A 191 2.11 -15.44 18.32
N THR A 192 1.19 -14.50 18.28
CA THR A 192 1.45 -13.10 18.65
C THR A 192 0.22 -12.47 19.31
N GLN A 193 0.48 -11.47 20.14
CA GLN A 193 -0.54 -10.56 20.68
C GLN A 193 -0.39 -9.15 20.09
N ALA A 194 0.44 -9.02 19.04
CA ALA A 194 0.66 -7.73 18.40
C ALA A 194 -0.48 -7.40 17.43
N TYR A 195 -0.96 -6.16 17.50
CA TYR A 195 -1.88 -5.64 16.49
C TYR A 195 -1.18 -5.51 15.14
N PRO A 196 -1.90 -5.77 14.06
CA PRO A 196 -3.34 -6.03 14.00
C PRO A 196 -3.74 -7.52 14.05
N LEU A 197 -2.79 -8.46 14.14
CA LEU A 197 -3.12 -9.89 14.18
C LEU A 197 -3.93 -10.27 15.44
N GLU A 198 -3.79 -9.52 16.53
CA GLU A 198 -4.59 -9.74 17.75
C GLU A 198 -6.10 -9.51 17.52
N GLU A 199 -6.49 -8.65 16.57
CA GLU A 199 -7.91 -8.52 16.20
C GLU A 199 -8.50 -9.84 15.68
N LEU A 200 -7.70 -10.63 14.92
CA LEU A 200 -8.13 -11.94 14.46
C LEU A 200 -8.26 -12.93 15.64
N ASN A 201 -7.32 -12.88 16.58
CA ASN A 201 -7.38 -13.70 17.78
C ASN A 201 -8.63 -13.37 18.62
N ASP A 202 -8.93 -12.07 18.83
CA ASP A 202 -10.13 -11.61 19.53
C ASP A 202 -11.40 -12.07 18.82
N TYR A 203 -11.44 -11.94 17.49
CA TYR A 203 -12.58 -12.39 16.70
C TYR A 203 -12.83 -13.89 16.84
N LEU A 204 -11.77 -14.70 16.71
CA LEU A 204 -11.89 -16.16 16.80
C LEU A 204 -12.10 -16.65 18.23
N ARG A 205 -11.73 -15.88 19.26
CA ARG A 205 -12.14 -16.16 20.64
C ARG A 205 -13.64 -15.98 20.85
N ALA A 206 -14.21 -14.94 20.21
CA ALA A 206 -15.65 -14.67 20.28
C ALA A 206 -16.49 -15.62 19.38
N TYR A 207 -15.92 -16.04 18.22
CA TYR A 207 -16.62 -16.83 17.21
C TYR A 207 -15.74 -17.99 16.71
N PRO A 208 -15.42 -18.98 17.57
CA PRO A 208 -14.52 -20.08 17.20
C PRO A 208 -15.06 -20.96 16.06
N GLU A 209 -16.37 -21.04 15.88
CA GLU A 209 -17.03 -21.76 14.80
C GLU A 209 -16.78 -21.18 13.42
N ARG A 210 -16.34 -19.93 13.34
CA ARG A 210 -16.09 -19.22 12.06
C ARG A 210 -14.69 -19.42 11.51
N LEU A 211 -13.83 -20.17 12.17
CA LEU A 211 -12.43 -20.36 11.74
C LEU A 211 -12.31 -20.78 10.27
N GLU A 212 -13.13 -21.73 9.83
CA GLU A 212 -13.04 -22.20 8.43
C GLU A 212 -13.54 -21.16 7.43
N ALA A 213 -14.55 -20.37 7.77
CA ALA A 213 -15.01 -19.26 6.93
C ALA A 213 -13.95 -18.17 6.83
N VAL A 214 -13.31 -17.82 7.95
CA VAL A 214 -12.18 -16.88 8.00
C VAL A 214 -11.02 -17.38 7.15
N ARG A 215 -10.65 -18.66 7.28
CA ARG A 215 -9.59 -19.28 6.47
C ARG A 215 -9.89 -19.21 4.97
N ALA A 216 -11.12 -19.51 4.59
CA ALA A 216 -11.58 -19.44 3.21
C ALA A 216 -11.49 -18.00 2.65
N THR A 217 -11.92 -17.01 3.44
CA THR A 217 -11.82 -15.59 3.06
C THR A 217 -10.37 -15.14 2.94
N LEU A 218 -9.54 -15.38 3.94
CA LEU A 218 -8.14 -14.95 3.94
C LEU A 218 -7.29 -15.64 2.86
N ALA A 219 -7.71 -16.79 2.34
CA ALA A 219 -7.04 -17.44 1.22
C ALA A 219 -7.03 -16.59 -0.07
N TYR A 220 -7.98 -15.66 -0.23
CA TYR A 220 -8.00 -14.70 -1.34
C TYR A 220 -7.02 -13.54 -1.14
N TYR A 221 -6.48 -13.36 0.05
CA TYR A 221 -5.59 -12.24 0.40
C TYR A 221 -4.14 -12.66 0.66
N ASP A 222 -3.87 -13.96 0.76
CA ASP A 222 -2.50 -14.44 1.00
C ASP A 222 -1.54 -13.95 -0.09
N LEU A 223 -0.50 -13.23 0.32
CA LEU A 223 0.47 -12.62 -0.57
C LEU A 223 1.15 -13.63 -1.51
N ARG A 224 1.25 -14.90 -1.10
CA ARG A 224 1.81 -15.99 -1.94
C ARG A 224 0.95 -16.26 -3.17
N ALA A 225 -0.36 -15.96 -3.12
CA ALA A 225 -1.24 -16.12 -4.27
C ALA A 225 -1.11 -14.96 -5.29
N PHE A 226 -0.71 -13.78 -4.82
CA PHE A 226 -0.42 -12.62 -5.67
C PHE A 226 0.99 -12.66 -6.27
N ALA A 227 1.96 -13.20 -5.54
CA ALA A 227 3.37 -13.15 -5.89
C ALA A 227 3.67 -13.57 -7.35
N PRO A 228 3.10 -14.66 -7.90
CA PRO A 228 3.39 -15.08 -9.29
C PRO A 228 2.95 -14.07 -10.35
N ARG A 229 2.12 -13.09 -10.00
CA ARG A 229 1.62 -12.05 -10.91
C ARG A 229 2.42 -10.75 -10.85
N LEU A 230 3.32 -10.62 -9.87
CA LEU A 230 4.09 -9.41 -9.64
C LEU A 230 5.40 -9.43 -10.42
N THR A 231 5.40 -8.84 -11.60
CA THR A 231 6.60 -8.76 -12.47
C THR A 231 7.50 -7.55 -12.15
N ALA A 232 7.03 -6.61 -11.32
CA ALA A 232 7.76 -5.42 -10.93
C ALA A 232 9.06 -5.74 -10.19
N THR A 233 10.08 -4.89 -10.35
CA THR A 233 11.27 -4.94 -9.49
C THR A 233 10.87 -4.58 -8.06
N THR A 234 11.12 -5.48 -7.12
CA THR A 234 10.56 -5.40 -5.76
C THR A 234 11.65 -5.24 -4.72
N LEU A 235 11.45 -4.27 -3.81
CA LEU A 235 12.10 -4.20 -2.52
C LEU A 235 11.15 -4.74 -1.45
N LEU A 236 11.53 -5.84 -0.81
CA LEU A 236 10.77 -6.46 0.28
C LEU A 236 11.48 -6.18 1.60
N ILE A 237 10.76 -5.54 2.53
CA ILE A 237 11.27 -5.24 3.86
C ILE A 237 10.85 -6.36 4.81
N ALA A 238 11.82 -7.13 5.29
CA ALA A 238 11.59 -8.23 6.21
C ALA A 238 11.73 -7.77 7.67
N GLY A 239 10.89 -8.30 8.54
CA GLY A 239 10.97 -8.08 9.99
C GLY A 239 10.38 -6.77 10.51
N ALA A 240 10.08 -5.78 9.66
CA ALA A 240 9.57 -4.48 10.12
C ALA A 240 8.20 -4.57 10.82
N ALA A 241 7.35 -5.51 10.39
CA ALA A 241 6.05 -5.76 11.02
C ALA A 241 6.13 -6.78 12.19
N GLY A 242 7.34 -7.13 12.62
CA GLY A 242 7.58 -8.02 13.73
C GLY A 242 8.42 -9.26 13.39
N PRO A 243 8.92 -9.96 14.40
CA PRO A 243 9.90 -11.03 14.23
C PRO A 243 9.36 -12.28 13.52
N LEU A 244 8.04 -12.47 13.49
CA LEU A 244 7.40 -13.59 12.80
C LEU A 244 7.49 -13.47 11.27
N LEU A 245 7.72 -12.26 10.74
CA LEU A 245 7.84 -11.95 9.32
C LEU A 245 9.28 -11.60 8.94
N ASN A 246 10.25 -12.32 9.52
CA ASN A 246 11.65 -12.17 9.17
C ASN A 246 11.99 -12.76 7.78
N ARG A 247 13.21 -12.54 7.30
CA ARG A 247 13.69 -13.00 5.99
C ARG A 247 13.46 -14.50 5.76
N GLN A 248 13.76 -15.33 6.78
CA GLN A 248 13.61 -16.79 6.67
C GLN A 248 12.13 -17.17 6.49
N ALA A 249 11.23 -16.60 7.26
CA ALA A 249 9.79 -16.84 7.16
C ALA A 249 9.23 -16.41 5.79
N LEU A 250 9.78 -15.34 5.20
CA LEU A 250 9.33 -14.80 3.91
C LEU A 250 10.00 -15.46 2.70
N THR A 251 10.92 -16.42 2.89
CA THR A 251 11.57 -17.14 1.77
C THR A 251 10.58 -17.72 0.74
N PRO A 252 9.45 -18.36 1.13
CA PRO A 252 8.49 -18.87 0.15
C PRO A 252 7.81 -17.76 -0.66
N LEU A 253 7.57 -16.59 -0.07
CA LEU A 253 7.03 -15.43 -0.79
C LEU A 253 8.03 -14.91 -1.81
N VAL A 254 9.29 -14.72 -1.38
CA VAL A 254 10.37 -14.24 -2.24
C VAL A 254 10.59 -15.19 -3.43
N ALA A 255 10.60 -16.50 -3.17
CA ALA A 255 10.78 -17.50 -4.22
C ALA A 255 9.63 -17.55 -5.25
N ALA A 256 8.44 -17.08 -4.88
CA ALA A 256 7.28 -17.03 -5.76
C ALA A 256 7.21 -15.77 -6.64
N LEU A 257 8.04 -14.74 -6.37
CA LEU A 257 8.09 -13.50 -7.14
C LEU A 257 8.92 -13.70 -8.42
N PRO A 258 8.35 -13.52 -9.61
CA PRO A 258 9.07 -13.73 -10.88
C PRO A 258 10.02 -12.58 -11.22
N GLY A 259 9.78 -11.39 -10.67
CA GLY A 259 10.57 -10.19 -10.90
C GLY A 259 11.88 -10.18 -10.11
N ARG A 260 12.70 -9.14 -10.33
CA ARG A 260 13.90 -8.92 -9.53
C ARG A 260 13.53 -8.53 -8.11
N VAL A 261 14.03 -9.24 -7.11
CA VAL A 261 13.72 -9.00 -5.70
C VAL A 261 14.99 -8.63 -4.93
N THR A 262 14.92 -7.53 -4.19
CA THR A 262 15.87 -7.18 -3.14
C THR A 262 15.18 -7.37 -1.80
N VAL A 263 15.77 -8.14 -0.89
CA VAL A 263 15.25 -8.29 0.48
C VAL A 263 16.14 -7.47 1.41
N TYR A 264 15.51 -6.58 2.18
CA TYR A 264 16.17 -5.78 3.22
C TYR A 264 15.63 -6.20 4.58
N ASP A 265 16.54 -6.51 5.52
CA ASP A 265 16.15 -6.79 6.90
C ASP A 265 16.02 -5.47 7.65
N SER A 266 14.84 -5.19 8.17
CA SER A 266 14.59 -3.97 8.95
C SER A 266 15.50 -3.88 10.15
N GLU A 267 16.11 -2.72 10.35
CA GLU A 267 16.89 -2.42 11.56
C GLU A 267 15.99 -1.97 12.73
N GLN A 268 14.65 -2.10 12.60
CA GLN A 268 13.65 -1.61 13.57
C GLN A 268 13.81 -0.12 13.86
N SER A 269 14.28 0.60 12.88
CA SER A 269 14.46 2.05 12.90
C SER A 269 13.76 2.67 11.70
N SER A 270 12.65 3.35 11.94
CA SER A 270 11.91 4.04 10.86
C SER A 270 12.79 5.01 10.06
N TYR A 271 13.79 5.57 10.72
CA TYR A 271 14.76 6.45 10.08
C TYR A 271 15.70 5.68 9.14
N LYS A 272 16.39 4.64 9.63
CA LYS A 272 17.35 3.87 8.83
C LYS A 272 16.67 3.10 7.70
N ASP A 273 15.54 2.48 8.00
CA ASP A 273 14.73 1.77 7.01
C ASP A 273 14.24 2.75 5.94
N GLY A 274 13.77 3.94 6.34
CA GLY A 274 13.37 5.01 5.44
C GLY A 274 14.51 5.47 4.53
N LEU A 275 15.72 5.62 5.08
CA LEU A 275 16.92 5.96 4.30
C LEU A 275 17.24 4.93 3.22
N TYR A 276 17.18 3.64 3.59
CA TYR A 276 17.44 2.56 2.65
C TYR A 276 16.41 2.56 1.51
N ILE A 277 15.12 2.71 1.87
CA ILE A 277 14.02 2.78 0.89
C ILE A 277 14.23 3.96 -0.06
N GLU A 278 14.51 5.16 0.45
CA GLU A 278 14.74 6.36 -0.38
C GLU A 278 15.90 6.15 -1.37
N ARG A 279 17.03 5.62 -0.91
CA ARG A 279 18.19 5.34 -1.77
C ARG A 279 17.84 4.31 -2.85
N TRP A 280 17.15 3.25 -2.47
CA TRP A 280 16.73 2.24 -3.41
C TRP A 280 15.78 2.82 -4.47
N VAL A 281 14.76 3.59 -4.06
CA VAL A 281 13.81 4.25 -4.96
C VAL A 281 14.53 5.23 -5.89
N ALA A 282 15.41 6.07 -5.37
CA ALA A 282 16.19 7.03 -6.17
C ALA A 282 17.02 6.30 -7.24
N ALA A 283 17.71 5.22 -6.86
CA ALA A 283 18.49 4.42 -7.80
C ALA A 283 17.64 3.79 -8.91
N GLN A 284 16.44 3.26 -8.58
CA GLN A 284 15.56 2.68 -9.59
C GLN A 284 14.99 3.75 -10.54
N CYS A 285 14.70 4.93 -10.03
CA CYS A 285 14.13 6.03 -10.81
C CYS A 285 15.18 6.89 -11.54
N GLY A 286 16.47 6.61 -11.36
CA GLY A 286 17.55 7.42 -11.95
C GLY A 286 17.61 8.84 -11.36
N ILE A 287 17.19 9.04 -10.12
CA ILE A 287 17.25 10.32 -9.42
C ILE A 287 18.55 10.38 -8.62
N PRO A 288 19.32 11.47 -8.73
CA PRO A 288 20.52 11.66 -7.92
C PRO A 288 20.19 11.59 -6.43
N GLU A 289 21.08 10.97 -5.65
CA GLU A 289 20.93 10.92 -4.20
C GLU A 289 20.94 12.36 -3.63
N VAL A 290 19.88 12.68 -2.89
CA VAL A 290 19.75 14.01 -2.28
C VAL A 290 20.76 14.14 -1.15
N GLN A 291 21.57 15.20 -1.17
CA GLN A 291 22.52 15.48 -0.10
C GLN A 291 21.77 15.70 1.22
N ARG A 292 22.05 14.88 2.22
CA ARG A 292 21.34 14.92 3.50
C ARG A 292 21.96 15.97 4.42
N ILE A 293 21.08 16.66 5.13
CA ILE A 293 21.45 17.67 6.13
C ILE A 293 21.88 17.02 7.46
N LEU A 294 21.70 15.71 7.61
CA LEU A 294 21.93 15.01 8.86
C LEU A 294 23.41 14.71 9.11
N PRO A 295 23.87 14.80 10.36
CA PRO A 295 25.24 14.47 10.73
C PRO A 295 25.63 13.04 10.30
N ALA A 296 26.88 12.85 9.87
CA ALA A 296 27.36 11.56 9.36
C ALA A 296 27.20 10.41 10.37
N HIS A 297 27.25 10.68 11.67
CA HIS A 297 27.03 9.68 12.72
C HIS A 297 25.57 9.26 12.92
N TRP A 298 24.64 9.89 12.20
CA TRP A 298 23.23 9.53 12.15
C TRP A 298 22.86 8.80 10.85
N GLN A 299 23.83 8.58 9.98
CA GLN A 299 23.64 7.95 8.66
C GLN A 299 23.87 6.43 8.74
#